data_512cea4af43b4c30cd8e3e537978b541
#
_entry.id   512cea4af43b4c30cd8e3e537978b541
#
_cell.length_a   1.000
_cell.length_b   1.000
_cell.length_c   1.000
_cell.angle_alpha   90.00
_cell.angle_beta   90.00
_cell.angle_gamma   90.00
#
_symmetry.space_group_name_H-M   'P 1'
#
loop_
_entity.id
_entity.type
_entity.pdbx_description
1 polymer ?
#
loop_
_entity_poly.entity_id
_entity_poly.type
_entity_poly.pdbx_seq_one_letter_code
_entity_poly.pdbx_strand_id
1 'polypeptide(L)'
;MTSTVANSAIDIASRALVLIGAEPITSFDSSSTEALVASNMYEDTVRATLATARWRFATEQAVLNQLTDTPTGRFDIAHQLPSDLLILHAVTINDRLIEYTVYGDKVFSDSTTNDTLIADYTFRAEEVNFPSYFSLALQYSLASISVSYTHLTLTTKRIV
;
A
#
# COMPACT_ATOMS: atom_id res chain seq x y z
N MET A 1 6.29 -11.95 -30.34
CA MET A 1 6.67 -11.30 -29.07
C MET A 1 5.64 -11.72 -28.03
N THR A 2 6.04 -12.44 -27.02
CA THR A 2 5.16 -12.76 -25.87
C THR A 2 5.04 -11.49 -25.01
N SER A 3 3.82 -10.96 -24.91
CA SER A 3 3.51 -9.88 -23.97
C SER A 3 3.69 -10.42 -22.55
N THR A 4 4.63 -9.87 -21.79
CA THR A 4 4.80 -10.19 -20.38
C THR A 4 3.88 -9.33 -19.52
N VAL A 5 3.29 -9.94 -18.50
CA VAL A 5 2.53 -9.19 -17.47
C VAL A 5 3.51 -8.37 -16.65
N ALA A 6 3.12 -7.13 -16.28
CA ALA A 6 3.91 -6.33 -15.36
C ALA A 6 3.86 -6.96 -13.97
N ASN A 7 5.00 -7.42 -13.48
CA ASN A 7 5.13 -8.15 -12.20
C ASN A 7 6.22 -7.58 -11.28
N SER A 8 6.76 -6.44 -11.62
CA SER A 8 7.74 -5.71 -10.80
C SER A 8 7.40 -4.23 -10.72
N ALA A 9 7.91 -3.55 -9.69
CA ALA A 9 7.75 -2.12 -9.51
C ALA A 9 8.25 -1.33 -10.72
N ILE A 10 9.40 -1.71 -11.28
CA ILE A 10 9.99 -1.07 -12.46
C ILE A 10 9.11 -1.26 -13.70
N ASP A 11 8.59 -2.47 -13.94
CA ASP A 11 7.70 -2.72 -15.08
C ASP A 11 6.44 -1.86 -15.03
N ILE A 12 5.83 -1.78 -13.84
CA ILE A 12 4.61 -0.99 -13.62
C ILE A 12 4.89 0.50 -13.83
N ALA A 13 5.96 1.02 -13.23
CA ALA A 13 6.36 2.41 -13.36
C ALA A 13 6.74 2.78 -14.79
N SER A 14 7.52 1.94 -15.45
CA SER A 14 7.94 2.11 -16.84
C SER A 14 6.74 2.17 -17.80
N ARG A 15 5.76 1.27 -17.64
CA ARG A 15 4.52 1.26 -18.44
C ARG A 15 3.65 2.49 -18.16
N ALA A 16 3.61 2.97 -16.91
CA ALA A 16 2.90 4.21 -16.58
C ALA A 16 3.52 5.43 -17.28
N LEU A 17 4.84 5.50 -17.36
CA LEU A 17 5.55 6.57 -18.08
C LEU A 17 5.28 6.50 -19.59
N VAL A 18 5.28 5.30 -20.18
CA VAL A 18 4.95 5.12 -21.61
C VAL A 18 3.52 5.58 -21.92
N LEU A 19 2.55 5.39 -21.01
CA LEU A 19 1.17 5.87 -21.19
C LEU A 19 1.07 7.40 -21.38
N ILE A 20 2.00 8.15 -20.83
CA ILE A 20 2.05 9.63 -20.96
C ILE A 20 3.04 10.10 -22.02
N GLY A 21 3.63 9.17 -22.79
CA GLY A 21 4.61 9.49 -23.84
C GLY A 21 6.00 9.86 -23.32
N ALA A 22 6.30 9.52 -22.06
CA ALA A 22 7.63 9.68 -21.48
C ALA A 22 8.53 8.47 -21.79
N GLU A 23 9.84 8.63 -21.61
CA GLU A 23 10.79 7.53 -21.83
C GLU A 23 10.64 6.46 -20.74
N PRO A 24 10.67 5.16 -21.12
CA PRO A 24 10.65 4.08 -20.17
C PRO A 24 11.92 4.05 -19.31
N ILE A 25 11.77 3.64 -18.06
CA ILE A 25 12.89 3.49 -17.13
C ILE A 25 13.27 2.02 -16.95
N THR A 26 14.53 1.76 -16.68
CA THR A 26 15.07 0.43 -16.37
C THR A 26 15.51 0.29 -14.92
N SER A 27 15.63 1.39 -14.20
CA SER A 27 15.97 1.46 -12.77
C SER A 27 15.42 2.73 -12.17
N PHE A 28 15.04 2.69 -10.89
CA PHE A 28 14.70 3.87 -10.11
C PHE A 28 15.93 4.74 -9.75
N ASP A 29 17.12 4.16 -9.81
CA ASP A 29 18.39 4.86 -9.52
C ASP A 29 18.96 5.61 -10.73
N SER A 30 18.26 5.61 -11.85
CA SER A 30 18.72 6.34 -13.03
C SER A 30 18.61 7.86 -12.78
N SER A 31 19.52 8.64 -13.39
CA SER A 31 19.57 10.10 -13.23
C SER A 31 18.51 10.85 -14.06
N SER A 32 17.59 10.14 -14.71
CA SER A 32 16.53 10.78 -15.49
C SER A 32 15.46 11.41 -14.60
N THR A 33 14.82 12.46 -15.08
CA THR A 33 13.70 13.10 -14.38
C THR A 33 12.54 12.13 -14.17
N GLU A 34 12.30 11.27 -15.17
CA GLU A 34 11.27 10.24 -15.16
C GLU A 34 11.49 9.22 -14.03
N ALA A 35 12.75 8.75 -13.87
CA ALA A 35 13.09 7.83 -12.79
C ALA A 35 12.97 8.49 -11.42
N LEU A 36 13.36 9.75 -11.28
CA LEU A 36 13.22 10.49 -10.03
C LEU A 36 11.74 10.65 -9.63
N VAL A 37 10.88 11.02 -10.58
CA VAL A 37 9.44 11.15 -10.31
C VAL A 37 8.85 9.78 -9.95
N ALA A 38 9.16 8.75 -10.73
CA ALA A 38 8.66 7.41 -10.49
C ALA A 38 9.10 6.86 -9.12
N SER A 39 10.37 7.01 -8.75
CA SER A 39 10.90 6.52 -7.47
C SER A 39 10.23 7.20 -6.27
N ASN A 40 9.97 8.50 -6.35
CA ASN A 40 9.34 9.25 -5.27
C ASN A 40 7.84 8.97 -5.11
N MET A 41 7.14 8.66 -6.20
CA MET A 41 5.68 8.54 -6.19
C MET A 41 5.18 7.09 -6.15
N TYR A 42 6.03 6.12 -6.48
CA TYR A 42 5.61 4.73 -6.67
C TYR A 42 4.97 4.13 -5.43
N GLU A 43 5.70 4.08 -4.32
CA GLU A 43 5.23 3.40 -3.10
C GLU A 43 4.00 4.09 -2.49
N ASP A 44 3.95 5.41 -2.49
CA ASP A 44 2.78 6.17 -2.01
C ASP A 44 1.55 5.88 -2.86
N THR A 45 1.72 5.79 -4.19
CA THR A 45 0.62 5.46 -5.11
C THR A 45 0.14 4.02 -4.91
N VAL A 46 1.05 3.07 -4.72
CA VAL A 46 0.70 1.66 -4.44
C VAL A 46 -0.12 1.57 -3.16
N ARG A 47 0.37 2.16 -2.06
CA ARG A 47 -0.32 2.13 -0.76
C ARG A 47 -1.68 2.82 -0.82
N ALA A 48 -1.76 3.97 -1.46
CA ALA A 48 -3.02 4.69 -1.66
C ALA A 48 -4.01 3.85 -2.48
N THR A 49 -3.57 3.23 -3.58
CA THR A 49 -4.43 2.40 -4.43
C THR A 49 -4.91 1.14 -3.70
N LEU A 50 -4.04 0.50 -2.92
CA LEU A 50 -4.42 -0.64 -2.07
C LEU A 50 -5.45 -0.23 -1.00
N ALA A 51 -5.36 0.99 -0.50
CA ALA A 51 -6.27 1.53 0.51
C ALA A 51 -7.63 1.98 -0.04
N THR A 52 -7.80 2.15 -1.35
CA THR A 52 -9.06 2.65 -1.94
C THR A 52 -10.21 1.65 -1.88
N ALA A 53 -9.90 0.35 -1.83
CA ALA A 53 -10.90 -0.71 -1.81
C ALA A 53 -10.39 -1.95 -1.08
N ARG A 54 -11.32 -2.80 -0.66
CA ARG A 54 -10.98 -4.09 -0.05
C ARG A 54 -10.66 -5.12 -1.14
N TRP A 55 -9.41 -5.10 -1.60
CA TRP A 55 -8.92 -6.02 -2.63
C TRP A 55 -8.71 -7.42 -2.05
N ARG A 56 -9.34 -8.44 -2.67
CA ARG A 56 -9.23 -9.83 -2.20
C ARG A 56 -7.79 -10.35 -2.12
N PHE A 57 -6.95 -9.98 -3.05
CA PHE A 57 -5.54 -10.40 -3.12
C PHE A 57 -4.65 -9.73 -2.08
N ALA A 58 -5.10 -8.62 -1.49
CA ALA A 58 -4.39 -7.83 -0.50
C ALA A 58 -5.12 -7.79 0.86
N THR A 59 -6.01 -8.74 1.11
CA THR A 59 -6.74 -8.86 2.39
C THR A 59 -6.33 -10.16 3.08
N GLU A 60 -6.02 -10.08 4.35
CA GLU A 60 -5.55 -11.20 5.17
C GLU A 60 -6.16 -11.16 6.56
N GLN A 61 -6.12 -12.32 7.23
CA GLN A 61 -6.42 -12.47 8.64
C GLN A 61 -5.15 -12.87 9.40
N ALA A 62 -4.87 -12.20 10.50
CA ALA A 62 -3.76 -12.56 11.37
C ALA A 62 -4.16 -12.58 12.84
N VAL A 63 -3.59 -13.53 13.57
CA VAL A 63 -3.65 -13.54 15.03
C VAL A 63 -2.75 -12.44 15.56
N LEU A 64 -3.30 -11.58 16.43
CA LEU A 64 -2.56 -10.48 17.03
C LEU A 64 -1.78 -10.96 18.26
N ASN A 65 -0.52 -10.57 18.34
CA ASN A 65 0.32 -10.85 19.49
C ASN A 65 -0.04 -9.92 20.66
N GLN A 66 -0.40 -10.50 21.80
CA GLN A 66 -0.63 -9.75 23.02
C GLN A 66 0.68 -9.14 23.54
N LEU A 67 0.61 -7.89 23.94
CA LEU A 67 1.72 -7.19 24.57
C LEU A 67 1.70 -7.41 26.10
N THR A 68 2.89 -7.46 26.69
CA THR A 68 3.06 -7.63 28.14
C THR A 68 2.82 -6.34 28.91
N ASP A 69 2.96 -5.19 28.24
CA ASP A 69 2.75 -3.89 28.84
C ASP A 69 1.25 -3.63 29.05
N THR A 70 0.87 -3.31 30.27
CA THR A 70 -0.49 -2.91 30.59
C THR A 70 -0.82 -1.54 30.00
N PRO A 71 -1.95 -1.40 29.31
CA PRO A 71 -2.39 -0.08 28.88
C PRO A 71 -2.56 0.90 30.05
N THR A 72 -2.21 2.16 29.82
CA THR A 72 -2.35 3.23 30.84
C THR A 72 -3.73 3.84 30.87
N GLY A 73 -4.67 3.35 30.09
CA GLY A 73 -6.02 3.91 29.94
C GLY A 73 -7.12 2.95 30.38
N ARG A 74 -8.27 3.15 29.78
CA ARG A 74 -9.53 2.43 30.05
C ARG A 74 -9.60 1.02 29.46
N PHE A 75 -8.58 0.57 28.77
CA PHE A 75 -8.53 -0.76 28.14
C PHE A 75 -7.68 -1.71 28.97
N ASP A 76 -8.05 -2.98 28.98
CA ASP A 76 -7.38 -3.98 29.80
C ASP A 76 -6.12 -4.54 29.11
N ILE A 77 -6.14 -4.69 27.77
CA ILE A 77 -5.08 -5.38 27.02
C ILE A 77 -4.75 -4.63 25.74
N ALA A 78 -3.46 -4.70 25.36
CA ALA A 78 -2.93 -4.22 24.10
C ALA A 78 -2.38 -5.38 23.25
N HIS A 79 -2.59 -5.27 21.94
CA HIS A 79 -2.05 -6.21 20.95
C HIS A 79 -1.30 -5.46 19.86
N GLN A 80 -0.22 -6.08 19.34
CA GLN A 80 0.57 -5.53 18.25
C GLN A 80 -0.13 -5.75 16.91
N LEU A 81 -0.26 -4.68 16.11
CA LEU A 81 -0.71 -4.77 14.73
C LEU A 81 0.41 -5.32 13.81
N PRO A 82 0.06 -6.02 12.72
CA PRO A 82 1.02 -6.42 11.70
C PRO A 82 1.76 -5.23 11.10
N SER A 83 3.05 -5.38 10.82
CA SER A 83 3.90 -4.29 10.30
C SER A 83 3.58 -3.89 8.86
N ASP A 84 2.97 -4.79 8.10
CA ASP A 84 2.55 -4.59 6.70
C ASP A 84 1.10 -4.10 6.56
N LEU A 85 0.42 -3.87 7.69
CA LEU A 85 -0.95 -3.40 7.73
C LEU A 85 -1.07 -2.00 7.10
N LEU A 86 -2.00 -1.85 6.18
CA LEU A 86 -2.42 -0.57 5.61
C LEU A 86 -3.74 -0.10 6.20
N ILE A 87 -4.73 -0.99 6.26
CA ILE A 87 -6.06 -0.70 6.82
C ILE A 87 -6.53 -1.87 7.66
N LEU A 88 -6.91 -1.59 8.89
CA LEU A 88 -7.60 -2.53 9.76
C LEU A 88 -9.11 -2.46 9.48
N HIS A 89 -9.72 -3.58 9.15
CA HIS A 89 -11.15 -3.68 8.84
C HIS A 89 -11.98 -4.11 10.04
N ALA A 90 -11.49 -5.11 10.77
CA ALA A 90 -12.18 -5.67 11.90
C ALA A 90 -11.21 -6.37 12.86
N VAL A 91 -11.62 -6.47 14.11
CA VAL A 91 -10.98 -7.36 15.10
C VAL A 91 -12.06 -8.27 15.67
N THR A 92 -11.76 -9.56 15.74
CA THR A 92 -12.68 -10.59 16.19
C THR A 92 -12.09 -11.46 17.28
N ILE A 93 -12.97 -11.98 18.16
CA ILE A 93 -12.68 -13.05 19.11
C ILE A 93 -13.73 -14.14 18.87
N ASN A 94 -13.32 -15.37 18.59
CA ASN A 94 -14.21 -16.49 18.28
C ASN A 94 -15.27 -16.13 17.21
N ASP A 95 -14.82 -15.51 16.11
CA ASP A 95 -15.63 -15.04 14.98
C ASP A 95 -16.67 -13.96 15.31
N ARG A 96 -16.56 -13.33 16.47
CA ARG A 96 -17.41 -12.20 16.87
C ARG A 96 -16.64 -10.92 16.83
N LEU A 97 -17.22 -9.89 16.21
CA LEU A 97 -16.68 -8.53 16.23
C LEU A 97 -16.62 -8.00 17.66
N ILE A 98 -15.50 -7.39 18.03
CA ILE A 98 -15.32 -6.73 19.32
C ILE A 98 -15.15 -5.22 19.15
N GLU A 99 -15.40 -4.47 20.20
CA GLU A 99 -15.03 -3.07 20.28
C GLU A 99 -13.52 -2.95 20.54
N TYR A 100 -12.87 -2.09 19.79
CA TYR A 100 -11.45 -1.83 19.93
C TYR A 100 -11.11 -0.38 19.57
N THR A 101 -9.95 0.06 20.00
CA THR A 101 -9.37 1.35 19.60
C THR A 101 -7.93 1.13 19.15
N VAL A 102 -7.53 1.87 18.12
CA VAL A 102 -6.16 1.84 17.60
C VAL A 102 -5.41 3.09 18.03
N TYR A 103 -4.27 2.92 18.67
CA TYR A 103 -3.33 3.98 18.95
C TYR A 103 -1.94 3.58 18.42
N GLY A 104 -1.43 4.35 17.46
CA GLY A 104 -0.17 4.03 16.78
C GLY A 104 -0.24 2.69 16.05
N ASP A 105 0.62 1.77 16.43
CA ASP A 105 0.73 0.42 15.86
C ASP A 105 0.08 -0.67 16.75
N LYS A 106 -0.79 -0.28 17.69
CA LYS A 106 -1.38 -1.17 18.69
C LYS A 106 -2.91 -1.10 18.67
N VAL A 107 -3.52 -2.25 18.91
CA VAL A 107 -4.97 -2.39 19.18
C VAL A 107 -5.17 -2.55 20.68
N PHE A 108 -6.10 -1.78 21.21
CA PHE A 108 -6.53 -1.82 22.60
C PHE A 108 -7.97 -2.32 22.68
N SER A 109 -8.22 -3.25 23.61
CA SER A 109 -9.54 -3.84 23.82
C SER A 109 -9.73 -4.27 25.28
N ASP A 110 -10.97 -4.46 25.68
CA ASP A 110 -11.35 -5.04 26.97
C ASP A 110 -11.49 -6.57 26.89
N SER A 111 -10.52 -7.22 26.23
CA SER A 111 -10.42 -8.66 26.13
C SER A 111 -9.68 -9.25 27.34
N THR A 112 -9.73 -10.56 27.49
CA THR A 112 -8.97 -11.26 28.52
C THR A 112 -7.65 -11.83 27.98
N THR A 113 -6.71 -12.16 28.85
CA THR A 113 -5.42 -12.77 28.48
C THR A 113 -5.54 -14.13 27.78
N ASN A 114 -6.70 -14.77 27.87
CA ASN A 114 -6.98 -16.06 27.23
C ASN A 114 -7.67 -15.91 25.86
N ASP A 115 -8.05 -14.69 25.47
CA ASP A 115 -8.70 -14.44 24.21
C ASP A 115 -7.69 -14.34 23.07
N THR A 116 -8.01 -14.98 21.95
CA THR A 116 -7.23 -14.87 20.72
C THR A 116 -7.89 -13.82 19.83
N LEU A 117 -7.21 -12.70 19.62
CA LEU A 117 -7.67 -11.66 18.74
C LEU A 117 -7.19 -11.92 17.31
N ILE A 118 -8.14 -11.86 16.38
CA ILE A 118 -7.87 -11.99 14.95
C ILE A 118 -8.19 -10.66 14.27
N ALA A 119 -7.24 -10.10 13.56
CA ALA A 119 -7.43 -8.91 12.75
C ALA A 119 -7.72 -9.29 11.29
N ASP A 120 -8.76 -8.68 10.71
CA ASP A 120 -9.00 -8.62 9.28
C ASP A 120 -8.42 -7.31 8.75
N TYR A 121 -7.50 -7.36 7.81
CA TYR A 121 -6.82 -6.15 7.34
C TYR A 121 -6.40 -6.21 5.88
N THR A 122 -6.17 -5.04 5.29
CA THR A 122 -5.49 -4.91 4.00
C THR A 122 -4.01 -4.72 4.27
N PHE A 123 -3.18 -5.50 3.60
CA PHE A 123 -1.72 -5.45 3.71
C PHE A 123 -1.06 -4.92 2.43
N ARG A 124 0.22 -4.53 2.53
CA ARG A 124 1.04 -4.17 1.38
C ARG A 124 1.44 -5.44 0.61
N ALA A 125 0.60 -5.84 -0.35
CA ALA A 125 0.89 -6.97 -1.23
C ALA A 125 2.08 -6.67 -2.15
N GLU A 126 2.87 -7.69 -2.46
CA GLU A 126 4.00 -7.60 -3.39
C GLU A 126 3.53 -7.57 -4.85
N GLU A 127 4.31 -6.94 -5.73
CA GLU A 127 3.98 -6.71 -7.14
C GLU A 127 3.76 -8.01 -7.93
N VAL A 128 4.47 -9.07 -7.57
CA VAL A 128 4.33 -10.41 -8.17
C VAL A 128 2.93 -10.99 -7.97
N ASN A 129 2.24 -10.58 -6.92
CA ASN A 129 0.90 -11.03 -6.55
C ASN A 129 -0.21 -10.11 -7.09
N PHE A 130 0.13 -9.02 -7.79
CA PHE A 130 -0.86 -8.11 -8.32
C PHE A 130 -1.64 -8.74 -9.49
N PRO A 131 -2.96 -8.84 -9.39
CA PRO A 131 -3.78 -9.19 -10.55
C PRO A 131 -3.65 -8.14 -11.66
N SER A 132 -3.83 -8.55 -12.91
CA SER A 132 -3.67 -7.68 -14.07
C SER A 132 -4.55 -6.42 -14.01
N TYR A 133 -5.76 -6.53 -13.49
CA TYR A 133 -6.67 -5.38 -13.33
C TYR A 133 -6.15 -4.36 -12.32
N PHE A 134 -5.49 -4.82 -11.25
CA PHE A 134 -4.88 -3.93 -10.25
C PHE A 134 -3.62 -3.27 -10.81
N SER A 135 -2.74 -4.05 -11.45
CA SER A 135 -1.54 -3.52 -12.10
C SER A 135 -1.88 -2.44 -13.13
N LEU A 136 -2.97 -2.64 -13.89
CA LEU A 136 -3.44 -1.66 -14.87
C LEU A 136 -3.97 -0.39 -14.19
N ALA A 137 -4.79 -0.52 -13.14
CA ALA A 137 -5.29 0.61 -12.37
C ALA A 137 -4.14 1.42 -11.75
N LEU A 138 -3.13 0.74 -11.23
CA LEU A 138 -1.94 1.37 -10.67
C LEU A 138 -1.12 2.13 -11.73
N GLN A 139 -0.96 1.56 -12.94
CA GLN A 139 -0.31 2.25 -14.05
C GLN A 139 -1.03 3.55 -14.42
N TYR A 140 -2.36 3.55 -14.48
CA TYR A 140 -3.14 4.77 -14.74
C TYR A 140 -3.03 5.79 -13.61
N SER A 141 -3.03 5.35 -12.36
CA SER A 141 -2.85 6.24 -11.20
C SER A 141 -1.48 6.91 -11.22
N LEU A 142 -0.41 6.15 -11.45
CA LEU A 142 0.95 6.67 -11.62
C LEU A 142 1.07 7.62 -12.81
N ALA A 143 0.51 7.26 -13.96
CA ALA A 143 0.51 8.11 -15.14
C ALA A 143 -0.17 9.45 -14.87
N SER A 144 -1.32 9.45 -14.20
CA SER A 144 -2.05 10.66 -13.83
C SER A 144 -1.23 11.62 -12.95
N ILE A 145 -0.51 11.09 -11.97
CA ILE A 145 0.36 11.89 -11.09
C ILE A 145 1.57 12.42 -11.88
N SER A 146 2.18 11.59 -12.72
CA SER A 146 3.37 11.93 -13.49
C SER A 146 3.13 13.02 -14.53
N VAL A 147 1.93 13.11 -15.12
CA VAL A 147 1.55 14.18 -16.07
C VAL A 147 1.73 15.57 -15.47
N SER A 148 1.38 15.75 -14.21
CA SER A 148 1.51 17.05 -13.53
C SER A 148 2.97 17.53 -13.47
N TYR A 149 3.93 16.63 -13.33
CA TYR A 149 5.36 16.96 -13.29
C TYR A 149 5.97 17.18 -14.67
N THR A 150 5.58 16.40 -15.67
CA THR A 150 6.12 16.53 -17.04
C THR A 150 5.65 17.81 -17.72
N HIS A 151 4.41 18.25 -17.50
CA HIS A 151 3.91 19.52 -18.05
C HIS A 151 4.60 20.75 -17.47
N LEU A 152 4.98 20.75 -16.19
CA LEU A 152 5.72 21.84 -15.57
C LEU A 152 7.15 21.97 -16.15
N THR A 153 7.81 20.86 -16.45
CA THR A 153 9.17 20.87 -17.03
C THR A 153 9.19 21.26 -18.50
N LEU A 154 8.17 20.93 -19.30
CA LEU A 154 8.06 21.31 -20.70
C LEU A 154 7.76 22.82 -20.87
N THR A 155 7.00 23.40 -19.95
CA THR A 155 6.68 24.84 -19.98
C THR A 155 7.91 25.68 -19.66
N THR A 156 8.78 25.23 -18.75
CA THR A 156 10.02 25.91 -18.38
C THR A 156 11.09 25.85 -19.49
N LYS A 157 11.14 24.77 -20.28
CA LYS A 157 12.09 24.66 -21.41
C LYS A 157 11.71 25.50 -22.63
N ARG A 158 10.51 26.08 -22.70
CA ARG A 158 10.03 26.89 -23.83
C ARG A 158 10.27 28.42 -23.63
N ILE A 159 10.80 28.82 -22.48
CA ILE A 159 11.03 30.26 -22.13
C ILE A 159 12.52 30.62 -22.16
N VAL A 160 13.35 29.79 -22.79
CA VAL A 160 14.78 30.18 -23.05
C VAL A 160 15.02 30.25 -24.54
#